data_60ffdb67fc8c998a25d74171161641ba
#
_entry.id   60ffdb67fc8c998a25d74171161641ba
#
_cell.length_a   1.000
_cell.length_b   1.000
_cell.length_c   1.000
_cell.angle_alpha   90.00
_cell.angle_beta   90.00
_cell.angle_gamma   90.00
#
_symmetry.space_group_name_H-M   'P 1'
#
loop_
_entity.id
_entity.type
_entity.pdbx_description
1 polymer ?
#
loop_
_entity_poly.entity_id
_entity_poly.type
_entity_poly.pdbx_seq_one_letter_code
_entity_poly.pdbx_strand_id
1 'polypeptide(L)'
;PYTYPDLDILDSYQGIVIVSKTNDIVVSRATTGLSIQGYNRGLNISHNLEILKRQAMLSQDDSELSPLTGTSSAALMNKPFVEAEEQLHSDIAAAPEEQKNKARLELAKYYVMRGLGTNALTIINQIKETGAPEAASERLYGLSGVANFLANRYEQAVEDFSYGRLPTLNEAIFWRTLSEAAIEYKDEYSGILLSFISLIRDYPDEIKDRIALVGARIALNAGDDLSTQNFIDILKNSRHPERLVPAVHYLTGKKLVLQGSPMSAVNEYKRILPMDSLKYTSLARKEIVELGLKLNLFPLDKAISEFERLRYAWGERSFKLELLDGLADMYIRKKDFANALRTLQELKNYAGYEDKPAVEDRMVRLFEDIYIRNEADNLSALKSLALYHDYEWLAPKSPRYNTIVQKLSDRLVAVDLLDRAESLLTGQLRNVPMTPVDRAKIGTRLALIYLFNHKDGEALLMLDDTENGAIPQTLALQRKIIRAKALTNLNREEEALALLKDDYSKNAILLKSEIFWNAGLWGPASDNLKYLIEKPVPGQPLSEEQINYILDWATALKKSGKETVIVRLRNKFMPYFKDTKYYSVFNILTGQLEDDKIDINSIDRMVNDVAAFSNFAKIYSNSLKLDGIDKDTEE
;
A
#
# COMPACT_ATOMS: atom_id res chain seq x y z
N PRO A 1 19.66 -43.83 -11.13
CA PRO A 1 19.30 -44.50 -9.87
C PRO A 1 19.63 -43.62 -8.67
N TYR A 2 18.77 -43.62 -7.67
CA TYR A 2 19.01 -42.93 -6.40
C TYR A 2 19.14 -43.97 -5.29
N THR A 3 20.23 -43.93 -4.56
CA THR A 3 20.51 -44.87 -3.48
C THR A 3 20.42 -44.16 -2.13
N TYR A 4 19.55 -44.66 -1.26
CA TYR A 4 19.35 -44.17 0.11
C TYR A 4 19.66 -45.27 1.13
N PRO A 5 19.87 -44.94 2.42
CA PRO A 5 20.13 -45.96 3.46
C PRO A 5 19.06 -47.03 3.54
N ASP A 6 17.78 -46.68 3.46
CA ASP A 6 16.66 -47.60 3.65
C ASP A 6 16.07 -48.16 2.34
N LEU A 7 16.37 -47.53 1.16
CA LEU A 7 15.86 -47.95 -0.13
C LEU A 7 16.73 -47.49 -1.31
N ASP A 8 16.58 -48.18 -2.45
CA ASP A 8 17.10 -47.73 -3.74
C ASP A 8 15.94 -47.45 -4.71
N ILE A 9 16.07 -46.37 -5.46
CA ILE A 9 15.21 -46.03 -6.60
C ILE A 9 16.00 -46.34 -7.86
N LEU A 10 15.60 -47.36 -8.59
CA LEU A 10 16.30 -47.82 -9.77
C LEU A 10 15.69 -47.20 -11.05
N ASP A 11 16.53 -47.04 -12.06
CA ASP A 11 16.05 -46.63 -13.38
C ASP A 11 15.16 -47.70 -13.98
N SER A 12 14.05 -47.30 -14.56
CA SER A 12 13.08 -48.18 -15.21
C SER A 12 12.54 -47.53 -16.46
N TYR A 13 12.29 -48.34 -17.51
CA TYR A 13 11.66 -47.89 -18.74
C TYR A 13 10.14 -47.64 -18.59
N GLN A 14 9.52 -48.24 -17.58
CA GLN A 14 8.12 -48.01 -17.25
C GLN A 14 7.90 -48.04 -15.74
N GLY A 15 7.44 -46.90 -15.20
CA GLY A 15 7.14 -46.76 -13.78
C GLY A 15 8.37 -46.45 -12.92
N ILE A 16 8.24 -46.63 -11.59
CA ILE A 16 9.30 -46.40 -10.60
C ILE A 16 9.58 -47.74 -9.90
N VAL A 17 10.83 -48.17 -9.89
CA VAL A 17 11.25 -49.37 -9.17
C VAL A 17 11.92 -48.97 -7.86
N ILE A 18 11.33 -49.39 -6.75
CA ILE A 18 11.83 -49.14 -5.39
C ILE A 18 12.25 -50.47 -4.79
N VAL A 19 13.53 -50.55 -4.41
CA VAL A 19 14.07 -51.71 -3.70
C VAL A 19 14.26 -51.33 -2.23
N SER A 20 13.44 -51.92 -1.38
CA SER A 20 13.56 -51.74 0.08
C SER A 20 14.77 -52.48 0.64
N LYS A 21 15.55 -51.80 1.47
CA LYS A 21 16.66 -52.37 2.24
C LYS A 21 16.23 -52.74 3.68
N THR A 22 15.02 -52.35 4.08
CA THR A 22 14.46 -52.62 5.40
C THR A 22 13.02 -53.14 5.26
N ASN A 23 12.53 -53.93 6.23
CA ASN A 23 11.16 -54.45 6.24
C ASN A 23 10.11 -53.40 6.69
N ASP A 24 10.50 -52.15 6.79
CA ASP A 24 9.72 -51.09 7.45
C ASP A 24 9.23 -50.00 6.48
N ILE A 25 9.26 -50.30 5.16
CA ILE A 25 8.88 -49.33 4.13
C ILE A 25 7.49 -49.64 3.58
N VAL A 26 6.63 -48.61 3.57
CA VAL A 26 5.32 -48.63 2.93
C VAL A 26 5.31 -47.65 1.78
N VAL A 27 4.91 -48.11 0.59
CA VAL A 27 4.72 -47.28 -0.61
C VAL A 27 3.23 -47.16 -0.86
N SER A 28 2.73 -45.94 -0.91
CA SER A 28 1.33 -45.62 -1.18
C SER A 28 1.20 -44.63 -2.31
N ARG A 29 0.04 -44.64 -2.98
CA ARG A 29 -0.25 -43.70 -4.06
C ARG A 29 -0.77 -42.41 -3.47
N ALA A 30 -0.12 -41.28 -3.81
CA ALA A 30 -0.55 -39.91 -3.46
C ALA A 30 -1.18 -39.23 -4.69
N THR A 31 -1.90 -38.15 -4.49
CA THR A 31 -2.61 -37.40 -5.53
C THR A 31 -1.67 -36.88 -6.64
N THR A 32 -0.40 -36.62 -6.30
CA THR A 32 0.62 -36.06 -7.21
C THR A 32 1.78 -37.01 -7.48
N GLY A 33 1.71 -38.30 -7.03
CA GLY A 33 2.83 -39.24 -7.20
C GLY A 33 2.77 -40.44 -6.26
N LEU A 34 3.93 -40.93 -5.85
CA LEU A 34 4.07 -42.02 -4.87
C LEU A 34 4.59 -41.43 -3.55
N SER A 35 3.98 -41.85 -2.44
CA SER A 35 4.46 -41.58 -1.08
C SER A 35 5.18 -42.81 -0.54
N ILE A 36 6.40 -42.61 -0.07
CA ILE A 36 7.22 -43.67 0.55
C ILE A 36 7.36 -43.32 2.02
N GLN A 37 7.01 -44.23 2.92
CA GLN A 37 6.99 -43.99 4.37
C GLN A 37 7.62 -45.16 5.11
N GLY A 38 8.24 -44.88 6.26
CA GLY A 38 8.61 -45.91 7.21
C GLY A 38 7.42 -46.26 8.13
N TYR A 39 7.12 -47.55 8.35
CA TYR A 39 5.95 -48.01 9.12
C TYR A 39 6.10 -47.76 10.62
N ASN A 40 7.27 -48.10 11.20
CA ASN A 40 7.52 -47.97 12.63
C ASN A 40 8.52 -46.86 12.99
N ARG A 41 9.30 -46.43 12.04
CA ARG A 41 10.30 -45.35 12.17
C ARG A 41 10.29 -44.47 10.94
N GLY A 42 10.77 -43.27 11.07
CA GLY A 42 10.93 -42.38 9.90
C GLY A 42 11.82 -43.02 8.85
N LEU A 43 11.58 -42.70 7.55
CA LEU A 43 12.38 -43.16 6.44
C LEU A 43 13.75 -42.48 6.48
N ASN A 44 14.82 -43.25 6.40
CA ASN A 44 16.17 -42.73 6.40
C ASN A 44 16.65 -42.53 4.94
N ILE A 45 16.59 -41.33 4.48
CA ILE A 45 16.96 -40.91 3.10
C ILE A 45 18.21 -40.04 3.06
N SER A 46 18.85 -39.77 4.19
CA SER A 46 20.02 -38.91 4.27
C SER A 46 21.32 -39.72 4.14
N HIS A 47 22.15 -39.34 3.17
CA HIS A 47 23.53 -39.82 3.06
C HIS A 47 24.51 -39.20 4.06
N ASN A 48 24.02 -38.34 4.96
CA ASN A 48 24.90 -37.68 5.92
C ASN A 48 25.28 -38.63 7.04
N LEU A 49 26.36 -39.38 6.84
CA LEU A 49 26.96 -40.31 7.80
C LEU A 49 27.27 -39.63 9.14
N GLU A 50 27.45 -38.30 9.15
CA GLU A 50 27.64 -37.54 10.39
C GLU A 50 26.37 -37.46 11.23
N ILE A 51 25.19 -37.35 10.60
CA ILE A 51 23.91 -37.36 11.32
C ILE A 51 23.68 -38.75 11.91
N LEU A 52 23.94 -39.83 11.16
CA LEU A 52 23.82 -41.21 11.65
C LEU A 52 24.86 -41.55 12.72
N LYS A 53 26.12 -41.09 12.59
CA LYS A 53 27.14 -41.22 13.61
C LYS A 53 26.80 -40.40 14.87
N ARG A 54 26.27 -39.21 14.74
CA ARG A 54 25.75 -38.42 15.87
C ARG A 54 24.60 -39.15 16.58
N GLN A 55 23.63 -39.69 15.84
CA GLN A 55 22.55 -40.51 16.44
C GLN A 55 23.06 -41.73 17.17
N ALA A 56 24.09 -42.41 16.69
CA ALA A 56 24.68 -43.59 17.33
C ALA A 56 25.59 -43.26 18.53
N MET A 57 26.27 -42.11 18.52
CA MET A 57 27.11 -41.64 19.63
C MET A 57 26.32 -41.03 20.79
N LEU A 58 25.07 -40.63 20.58
CA LEU A 58 24.27 -39.84 21.50
C LEU A 58 23.33 -40.68 22.37
N SER A 59 23.42 -42.02 22.33
CA SER A 59 22.54 -42.90 23.11
C SER A 59 23.03 -43.23 24.52
N GLN A 60 24.18 -42.77 24.98
CA GLN A 60 24.75 -43.26 26.24
C GLN A 60 24.97 -42.23 27.37
N ASP A 61 25.01 -40.90 27.12
CA ASP A 61 25.42 -39.98 28.21
C ASP A 61 24.59 -38.70 28.38
N ASP A 62 23.51 -38.52 27.62
CA ASP A 62 22.75 -37.23 27.59
C ASP A 62 21.69 -37.10 28.70
N SER A 63 21.42 -38.12 29.49
CA SER A 63 20.31 -38.12 30.47
C SER A 63 20.48 -37.12 31.63
N GLU A 64 21.74 -36.79 31.99
CA GLU A 64 22.00 -35.83 33.07
C GLU A 64 21.85 -34.36 32.65
N LEU A 65 22.05 -34.05 31.38
CA LEU A 65 22.00 -32.70 30.85
C LEU A 65 20.68 -32.34 30.15
N SER A 66 19.80 -33.33 29.91
CA SER A 66 18.50 -33.09 29.32
C SER A 66 17.62 -32.20 30.22
N PRO A 67 17.09 -31.08 29.72
CA PRO A 67 16.29 -30.16 30.51
C PRO A 67 15.01 -30.81 31.08
N LEU A 68 14.45 -31.85 30.44
CA LEU A 68 13.14 -32.39 30.78
C LEU A 68 13.15 -33.85 31.23
N THR A 69 14.19 -34.66 31.00
CA THR A 69 14.20 -36.10 31.24
C THR A 69 14.60 -36.53 32.65
N GLY A 70 14.90 -35.61 33.58
CA GLY A 70 15.17 -35.97 34.99
C GLY A 70 13.89 -36.29 35.76
N THR A 71 13.88 -37.42 36.43
CA THR A 71 12.70 -38.16 36.92
C THR A 71 12.01 -37.66 38.20
N SER A 72 12.55 -36.67 38.93
CA SER A 72 11.99 -36.29 40.24
C SER A 72 10.63 -35.59 40.17
N SER A 73 10.36 -34.81 39.13
CA SER A 73 9.10 -34.08 39.00
C SER A 73 7.95 -34.89 38.39
N ALA A 74 8.22 -36.06 37.78
CA ALA A 74 7.18 -36.86 37.12
C ALA A 74 6.08 -37.35 38.10
N ALA A 75 6.45 -37.67 39.34
CA ALA A 75 5.49 -38.06 40.36
C ALA A 75 4.53 -36.93 40.76
N LEU A 76 5.00 -35.67 40.71
CA LEU A 76 4.21 -34.49 41.05
C LEU A 76 3.19 -34.14 39.96
N MET A 77 3.42 -34.57 38.70
CA MET A 77 2.48 -34.34 37.60
C MET A 77 1.12 -35.03 37.79
N ASN A 78 1.07 -36.10 38.62
CA ASN A 78 -0.16 -36.82 38.94
C ASN A 78 -0.97 -36.17 40.09
N LYS A 79 -0.39 -35.19 40.81
CA LYS A 79 -1.09 -34.46 41.87
C LYS A 79 -1.88 -33.27 41.31
N PRO A 80 -2.92 -32.80 42.03
CA PRO A 80 -3.53 -31.53 41.76
C PRO A 80 -2.48 -30.41 41.73
N PHE A 81 -2.65 -29.43 40.82
CA PHE A 81 -1.66 -28.38 40.59
C PHE A 81 -1.28 -27.63 41.87
N VAL A 82 -2.29 -27.18 42.61
CA VAL A 82 -2.09 -26.38 43.85
C VAL A 82 -1.33 -27.17 44.89
N GLU A 83 -1.68 -28.44 45.14
CA GLU A 83 -1.00 -29.29 46.10
C GLU A 83 0.47 -29.55 45.76
N ALA A 84 0.75 -29.80 44.48
CA ALA A 84 2.14 -29.99 44.03
C ALA A 84 2.97 -28.68 44.13
N GLU A 85 2.37 -27.55 43.80
CA GLU A 85 3.00 -26.22 43.88
C GLU A 85 3.30 -25.85 45.35
N GLU A 86 2.33 -26.03 46.27
CA GLU A 86 2.51 -25.79 47.71
C GLU A 86 3.61 -26.67 48.28
N GLN A 87 3.66 -27.96 47.91
CA GLN A 87 4.72 -28.87 48.34
C GLN A 87 6.10 -28.35 47.89
N LEU A 88 6.26 -27.98 46.62
CA LEU A 88 7.54 -27.48 46.11
C LEU A 88 7.96 -26.18 46.76
N HIS A 89 7.03 -25.28 47.06
CA HIS A 89 7.33 -24.05 47.81
C HIS A 89 7.74 -24.37 49.27
N SER A 90 7.09 -25.36 49.91
CA SER A 90 7.48 -25.81 51.23
C SER A 90 8.87 -26.43 51.24
N ASP A 91 9.21 -27.22 50.20
CA ASP A 91 10.53 -27.82 50.02
C ASP A 91 11.63 -26.76 49.88
N ILE A 92 11.34 -25.66 49.16
CA ILE A 92 12.27 -24.51 49.04
C ILE A 92 12.45 -23.83 50.40
N ALA A 93 11.37 -23.64 51.15
CA ALA A 93 11.43 -22.99 52.47
C ALA A 93 12.20 -23.82 53.51
N ALA A 94 12.05 -25.15 53.45
CA ALA A 94 12.73 -26.07 54.36
C ALA A 94 14.17 -26.38 53.95
N ALA A 95 14.58 -26.11 52.71
CA ALA A 95 15.91 -26.44 52.22
C ALA A 95 17.00 -25.56 52.88
N PRO A 96 18.16 -26.16 53.25
CA PRO A 96 19.35 -25.39 53.64
C PRO A 96 19.76 -24.41 52.53
N GLU A 97 20.40 -23.28 52.86
CA GLU A 97 20.75 -22.21 51.92
C GLU A 97 21.51 -22.74 50.71
N GLU A 98 22.46 -23.66 50.92
CA GLU A 98 23.24 -24.29 49.83
C GLU A 98 22.41 -25.16 48.87
N GLN A 99 21.24 -25.63 49.30
CA GLN A 99 20.37 -26.49 48.50
C GLN A 99 19.13 -25.74 47.95
N LYS A 100 18.89 -24.51 48.34
CA LYS A 100 17.72 -23.73 47.89
C LYS A 100 17.62 -23.60 46.38
N ASN A 101 18.76 -23.38 45.70
CA ASN A 101 18.75 -23.28 44.24
C ASN A 101 18.40 -24.61 43.55
N LYS A 102 18.77 -25.74 44.15
CA LYS A 102 18.33 -27.06 43.65
C LYS A 102 16.82 -27.24 43.82
N ALA A 103 16.27 -26.86 44.96
CA ALA A 103 14.82 -26.92 45.20
C ALA A 103 14.06 -25.94 44.24
N ARG A 104 14.58 -24.73 44.02
CA ARG A 104 14.04 -23.78 43.01
C ARG A 104 14.07 -24.37 41.61
N LEU A 105 15.15 -25.07 41.26
CA LEU A 105 15.27 -25.72 39.95
C LEU A 105 14.17 -26.77 39.73
N GLU A 106 13.84 -27.55 40.75
CA GLU A 106 12.73 -28.55 40.68
C GLU A 106 11.36 -27.85 40.51
N LEU A 107 11.12 -26.73 41.17
CA LEU A 107 9.91 -25.91 40.95
C LEU A 107 9.87 -25.34 39.54
N ALA A 108 10.97 -24.78 39.03
CA ALA A 108 11.06 -24.28 37.68
C ALA A 108 10.78 -25.39 36.65
N LYS A 109 11.34 -26.56 36.85
CA LYS A 109 11.10 -27.75 36.03
C LYS A 109 9.64 -28.19 36.07
N TYR A 110 9.00 -28.22 37.23
CA TYR A 110 7.59 -28.50 37.36
C TYR A 110 6.72 -27.52 36.54
N TYR A 111 7.01 -26.21 36.61
CA TYR A 111 6.31 -25.21 35.81
C TYR A 111 6.50 -25.44 34.30
N VAL A 112 7.73 -25.77 33.87
CA VAL A 112 7.99 -26.09 32.46
C VAL A 112 7.15 -27.30 32.03
N MET A 113 7.15 -28.38 32.83
CA MET A 113 6.37 -29.60 32.52
C MET A 113 4.85 -29.33 32.46
N ARG A 114 4.34 -28.31 33.16
CA ARG A 114 2.95 -27.83 33.11
C ARG A 114 2.72 -26.80 31.98
N GLY A 115 3.70 -26.53 31.13
CA GLY A 115 3.59 -25.54 30.05
C GLY A 115 3.59 -24.08 30.52
N LEU A 116 3.94 -23.83 31.79
CA LEU A 116 3.90 -22.51 32.44
C LEU A 116 5.26 -21.78 32.29
N GLY A 117 5.68 -21.49 31.08
CA GLY A 117 6.98 -20.91 30.77
C GLY A 117 7.29 -19.61 31.54
N THR A 118 6.33 -18.71 31.67
CA THR A 118 6.53 -17.42 32.37
C THR A 118 6.81 -17.63 33.87
N ASN A 119 6.08 -18.55 34.51
CA ASN A 119 6.28 -18.91 35.93
C ASN A 119 7.67 -19.53 36.13
N ALA A 120 8.05 -20.44 35.23
CA ALA A 120 9.38 -21.06 35.25
C ALA A 120 10.50 -20.01 35.13
N LEU A 121 10.37 -19.04 34.19
CA LEU A 121 11.35 -17.97 34.01
C LEU A 121 11.52 -17.11 35.28
N THR A 122 10.45 -16.86 36.01
CA THR A 122 10.52 -16.10 37.26
C THR A 122 11.45 -16.80 38.26
N ILE A 123 11.31 -18.13 38.42
CA ILE A 123 12.15 -18.93 39.34
C ILE A 123 13.59 -19.06 38.80
N ILE A 124 13.74 -19.27 37.49
CA ILE A 124 15.06 -19.35 36.82
C ILE A 124 15.84 -18.04 37.01
N ASN A 125 15.19 -16.88 36.85
CA ASN A 125 15.84 -15.59 37.08
C ASN A 125 16.28 -15.40 38.54
N GLN A 126 15.45 -15.82 39.50
CA GLN A 126 15.87 -15.83 40.91
C GLN A 126 17.14 -16.67 41.15
N ILE A 127 17.29 -17.83 40.46
CA ILE A 127 18.50 -18.63 40.55
C ILE A 127 19.68 -17.89 39.90
N LYS A 128 19.49 -17.34 38.70
CA LYS A 128 20.54 -16.57 37.98
C LYS A 128 21.06 -15.37 38.79
N GLU A 129 20.22 -14.71 39.56
CA GLU A 129 20.57 -13.56 40.41
C GLU A 129 21.41 -13.92 41.62
N THR A 130 21.42 -15.19 42.05
CA THR A 130 22.22 -15.62 43.23
C THR A 130 23.72 -15.65 42.97
N GLY A 131 24.16 -15.70 41.71
CA GLY A 131 25.57 -15.85 41.34
C GLY A 131 26.19 -17.18 41.78
N ALA A 132 25.40 -18.13 42.27
CA ALA A 132 25.85 -19.46 42.69
C ALA A 132 26.26 -20.30 41.45
N PRO A 133 27.03 -21.41 41.63
CA PRO A 133 27.44 -22.29 40.52
C PRO A 133 26.28 -22.80 39.66
N GLU A 134 25.13 -23.04 40.26
CA GLU A 134 23.91 -23.46 39.56
C GLU A 134 23.42 -22.39 38.57
N ALA A 135 23.67 -21.10 38.82
CA ALA A 135 23.29 -19.99 37.94
C ALA A 135 23.97 -20.03 36.55
N ALA A 136 25.18 -20.63 36.49
CA ALA A 136 25.93 -20.80 35.25
C ALA A 136 25.86 -22.25 34.71
N SER A 137 24.93 -23.09 35.20
CA SER A 137 24.83 -24.46 34.77
C SER A 137 24.15 -24.59 33.40
N GLU A 138 24.68 -25.47 32.53
CA GLU A 138 24.08 -25.80 31.22
C GLU A 138 22.62 -26.29 31.37
N ARG A 139 22.35 -27.03 32.50
CA ARG A 139 21.00 -27.53 32.82
C ARG A 139 20.01 -26.37 33.04
N LEU A 140 20.42 -25.31 33.72
CA LEU A 140 19.58 -24.14 33.95
C LEU A 140 19.29 -23.37 32.63
N TYR A 141 20.32 -23.21 31.78
CA TYR A 141 20.15 -22.58 30.48
C TYR A 141 19.29 -23.41 29.55
N GLY A 142 19.43 -24.74 29.51
CA GLY A 142 18.54 -25.64 28.78
C GLY A 142 17.08 -25.50 29.21
N LEU A 143 16.84 -25.49 30.53
CA LEU A 143 15.50 -25.29 31.09
C LEU A 143 14.97 -23.87 30.80
N SER A 144 15.83 -22.86 30.86
CA SER A 144 15.52 -21.48 30.50
C SER A 144 15.09 -21.37 29.03
N GLY A 145 15.80 -22.05 28.14
CA GLY A 145 15.46 -22.10 26.72
C GLY A 145 14.07 -22.67 26.45
N VAL A 146 13.74 -23.83 27.10
CA VAL A 146 12.38 -24.39 27.00
C VAL A 146 11.34 -23.44 27.58
N ALA A 147 11.60 -22.83 28.73
CA ALA A 147 10.69 -21.88 29.36
C ALA A 147 10.46 -20.62 28.48
N ASN A 148 11.52 -20.11 27.85
CA ASN A 148 11.43 -19.03 26.90
C ASN A 148 10.61 -19.41 25.65
N PHE A 149 10.80 -20.60 25.09
CA PHE A 149 9.97 -21.12 24.00
C PHE A 149 8.49 -21.19 24.38
N LEU A 150 8.17 -21.75 25.55
CA LEU A 150 6.80 -21.82 26.07
C LEU A 150 6.17 -20.45 26.30
N ALA A 151 6.98 -19.44 26.62
CA ALA A 151 6.58 -18.04 26.77
C ALA A 151 6.55 -17.24 25.44
N ASN A 152 6.78 -17.89 24.28
CA ASN A 152 6.92 -17.26 22.94
C ASN A 152 8.10 -16.27 22.80
N ARG A 153 9.14 -16.43 23.60
CA ARG A 153 10.38 -15.65 23.54
C ARG A 153 11.44 -16.44 22.77
N TYR A 154 11.20 -16.58 21.47
CA TYR A 154 11.98 -17.53 20.66
C TYR A 154 13.44 -17.12 20.51
N GLU A 155 13.74 -15.81 20.37
CA GLU A 155 15.10 -15.29 20.28
C GLU A 155 15.91 -15.63 21.55
N GLN A 156 15.32 -15.39 22.73
CA GLN A 156 15.94 -15.73 24.01
C GLN A 156 16.09 -17.23 24.19
N ALA A 157 15.16 -18.03 23.66
CA ALA A 157 15.29 -19.48 23.68
C ALA A 157 16.50 -19.94 22.86
N VAL A 158 16.72 -19.36 21.66
CA VAL A 158 17.89 -19.67 20.82
C VAL A 158 19.20 -19.30 21.52
N GLU A 159 19.24 -18.13 22.19
CA GLU A 159 20.41 -17.69 22.97
C GLU A 159 20.70 -18.68 24.10
N ASP A 160 19.70 -19.06 24.90
CA ASP A 160 19.86 -20.00 26.01
C ASP A 160 20.36 -21.37 25.52
N PHE A 161 19.82 -21.93 24.43
CA PHE A 161 20.26 -23.18 23.83
C PHE A 161 21.63 -23.13 23.18
N SER A 162 22.20 -21.96 23.00
CA SER A 162 23.55 -21.74 22.47
C SER A 162 24.62 -21.71 23.56
N TYR A 163 24.24 -21.84 24.84
CA TYR A 163 25.14 -21.79 25.98
C TYR A 163 25.94 -23.08 26.16
N GLY A 164 27.24 -22.99 26.42
CA GLY A 164 28.12 -24.11 26.78
C GLY A 164 28.08 -25.24 25.76
N ARG A 165 27.83 -26.49 26.24
CA ARG A 165 27.72 -27.69 25.40
C ARG A 165 26.31 -27.98 24.87
N LEU A 166 25.30 -27.19 25.22
CA LEU A 166 23.92 -27.37 24.74
C LEU A 166 23.81 -27.52 23.21
N PRO A 167 24.54 -26.78 22.38
CA PRO A 167 24.48 -26.94 20.93
C PRO A 167 24.85 -28.35 20.42
N THR A 168 25.44 -29.18 21.24
CA THR A 168 25.83 -30.56 20.87
C THR A 168 24.85 -31.61 21.34
N LEU A 169 23.84 -31.26 22.16
CA LEU A 169 22.86 -32.17 22.73
C LEU A 169 21.61 -32.25 21.85
N ASN A 170 21.12 -33.46 21.60
CA ASN A 170 19.96 -33.72 20.74
C ASN A 170 18.71 -32.94 21.14
N GLU A 171 18.38 -32.98 22.44
CA GLU A 171 17.19 -32.29 22.94
C GLU A 171 17.33 -30.78 22.78
N ALA A 172 18.50 -30.22 23.05
CA ALA A 172 18.74 -28.79 22.87
C ALA A 172 18.76 -28.37 21.37
N ILE A 173 19.32 -29.22 20.49
CA ILE A 173 19.25 -29.04 19.04
C ILE A 173 17.79 -28.98 18.57
N PHE A 174 16.97 -29.93 19.03
CA PHE A 174 15.54 -29.94 18.68
C PHE A 174 14.83 -28.66 19.11
N TRP A 175 14.95 -28.27 20.39
CA TRP A 175 14.31 -27.06 20.91
C TRP A 175 14.83 -25.77 20.26
N ARG A 176 16.14 -25.71 20.00
CA ARG A 176 16.75 -24.59 19.31
C ARG A 176 16.22 -24.47 17.87
N THR A 177 16.22 -25.58 17.11
CA THR A 177 15.70 -25.60 15.74
C THR A 177 14.22 -25.22 15.71
N LEU A 178 13.42 -25.71 16.66
CA LEU A 178 12.01 -25.35 16.76
C LEU A 178 11.81 -23.85 17.07
N SER A 179 12.70 -23.27 17.88
CA SER A 179 12.69 -21.85 18.20
C SER A 179 13.11 -21.00 17.00
N GLU A 180 14.21 -21.37 16.31
CA GLU A 180 14.68 -20.70 15.09
C GLU A 180 13.61 -20.74 13.99
N ALA A 181 12.99 -21.90 13.76
CA ALA A 181 11.91 -22.06 12.79
C ALA A 181 10.62 -21.32 13.16
N ALA A 182 10.42 -20.99 14.44
CA ALA A 182 9.31 -20.17 14.89
C ALA A 182 9.54 -18.68 14.66
N ILE A 183 10.81 -18.24 14.59
CA ILE A 183 11.22 -16.87 14.24
C ILE A 183 11.15 -16.72 12.72
N GLU A 184 11.93 -17.52 11.99
CA GLU A 184 12.05 -17.52 10.54
C GLU A 184 12.18 -18.95 10.03
N TYR A 185 11.31 -19.34 9.10
CA TYR A 185 11.35 -20.68 8.53
C TYR A 185 12.45 -20.80 7.48
N LYS A 186 13.21 -21.93 7.57
CA LYS A 186 14.16 -22.38 6.54
C LYS A 186 13.91 -23.83 6.19
N ASP A 187 14.06 -24.21 4.93
CA ASP A 187 13.76 -25.58 4.45
C ASP A 187 14.55 -26.66 5.18
N GLU A 188 15.77 -26.37 5.63
CA GLU A 188 16.62 -27.27 6.39
C GLU A 188 16.02 -27.71 7.74
N TYR A 189 15.15 -26.89 8.35
CA TYR A 189 14.56 -27.18 9.66
C TYR A 189 13.57 -28.34 9.62
N SER A 190 12.85 -28.53 8.53
CA SER A 190 11.88 -29.63 8.37
C SER A 190 12.53 -31.00 8.61
N GLY A 191 13.66 -31.27 7.95
CA GLY A 191 14.38 -32.53 8.12
C GLY A 191 14.91 -32.77 9.55
N ILE A 192 15.40 -31.70 10.19
CA ILE A 192 15.91 -31.76 11.56
C ILE A 192 14.77 -32.08 12.54
N LEU A 193 13.66 -31.35 12.45
CA LEU A 193 12.51 -31.52 13.34
C LEU A 193 11.89 -32.93 13.21
N LEU A 194 11.80 -33.46 11.99
CA LEU A 194 11.30 -34.82 11.75
C LEU A 194 12.20 -35.88 12.36
N SER A 195 13.53 -35.71 12.36
CA SER A 195 14.48 -36.67 12.94
C SER A 195 14.31 -36.81 14.45
N PHE A 196 13.78 -35.78 15.13
CA PHE A 196 13.58 -35.77 16.58
C PHE A 196 12.12 -35.99 17.02
N ILE A 197 11.21 -36.35 16.09
CA ILE A 197 9.78 -36.50 16.42
C ILE A 197 9.53 -37.57 17.51
N SER A 198 10.44 -38.54 17.66
CA SER A 198 10.39 -39.54 18.74
C SER A 198 10.52 -38.94 20.14
N LEU A 199 11.28 -37.83 20.29
CA LEU A 199 11.42 -37.15 21.59
C LEU A 199 10.08 -36.56 22.06
N ILE A 200 9.19 -36.19 21.14
CA ILE A 200 7.90 -35.61 21.48
C ILE A 200 7.03 -36.61 22.29
N ARG A 201 7.20 -37.92 22.08
CA ARG A 201 6.40 -38.93 22.75
C ARG A 201 6.61 -38.96 24.26
N ASP A 202 7.80 -38.61 24.71
CA ASP A 202 8.20 -38.72 26.13
C ASP A 202 7.88 -37.46 26.94
N TYR A 203 7.42 -36.38 26.26
CA TYR A 203 7.06 -35.17 26.94
C TYR A 203 5.64 -35.21 27.52
N PRO A 204 5.34 -34.41 28.58
CA PRO A 204 3.98 -34.18 29.05
C PRO A 204 3.08 -33.63 27.94
N ASP A 205 1.78 -33.91 28.02
CA ASP A 205 0.82 -33.51 26.98
C ASP A 205 0.77 -32.00 26.77
N GLU A 206 0.92 -31.19 27.82
CA GLU A 206 0.95 -29.74 27.75
C GLU A 206 2.12 -29.23 26.88
N ILE A 207 3.24 -29.92 26.93
CA ILE A 207 4.41 -29.62 26.09
C ILE A 207 4.22 -30.15 24.67
N LYS A 208 3.71 -31.39 24.54
CA LYS A 208 3.38 -31.98 23.22
C LYS A 208 2.44 -31.08 22.45
N ASP A 209 1.38 -30.60 23.08
CA ASP A 209 0.40 -29.70 22.45
C ASP A 209 1.06 -28.41 21.95
N ARG A 210 1.96 -27.86 22.76
CA ARG A 210 2.68 -26.63 22.38
C ARG A 210 3.62 -26.86 21.20
N ILE A 211 4.39 -27.93 21.22
CA ILE A 211 5.26 -28.34 20.12
C ILE A 211 4.43 -28.57 18.86
N ALA A 212 3.31 -29.31 18.98
CA ALA A 212 2.46 -29.62 17.84
C ALA A 212 1.81 -28.38 17.22
N LEU A 213 1.40 -27.39 18.02
CA LEU A 213 0.87 -26.10 17.50
C LEU A 213 1.92 -25.32 16.71
N VAL A 214 3.15 -25.25 17.20
CA VAL A 214 4.25 -24.56 16.51
C VAL A 214 4.73 -25.38 15.32
N GLY A 215 4.93 -26.69 15.50
CA GLY A 215 5.37 -27.61 14.45
C GLY A 215 4.40 -27.68 13.28
N ALA A 216 3.08 -27.71 13.53
CA ALA A 216 2.08 -27.66 12.47
C ALA A 216 2.17 -26.37 11.64
N ARG A 217 2.41 -25.21 12.30
CA ARG A 217 2.60 -23.94 11.60
C ARG A 217 3.86 -23.94 10.73
N ILE A 218 4.97 -24.47 11.25
CA ILE A 218 6.22 -24.64 10.52
C ILE A 218 6.02 -25.54 9.30
N ALA A 219 5.40 -26.71 9.49
CA ALA A 219 5.12 -27.64 8.41
C ALA A 219 4.19 -27.06 7.33
N LEU A 220 3.18 -26.27 7.73
CA LEU A 220 2.32 -25.52 6.80
C LEU A 220 3.11 -24.52 5.96
N ASN A 221 4.03 -23.77 6.57
CA ASN A 221 4.88 -22.82 5.85
C ASN A 221 5.84 -23.51 4.86
N ALA A 222 6.29 -24.73 5.21
CA ALA A 222 7.07 -25.59 4.36
C ALA A 222 6.28 -26.25 3.21
N GLY A 223 4.95 -26.19 3.26
CA GLY A 223 4.10 -26.99 2.37
C GLY A 223 4.16 -28.50 2.66
N ASP A 224 4.66 -28.90 3.83
CA ASP A 224 4.79 -30.31 4.25
C ASP A 224 3.45 -30.82 4.81
N ASP A 225 2.67 -31.43 3.94
CA ASP A 225 1.33 -31.95 4.24
C ASP A 225 1.37 -33.10 5.26
N LEU A 226 2.39 -33.95 5.19
CA LEU A 226 2.53 -35.13 6.06
C LEU A 226 2.86 -34.70 7.48
N SER A 227 3.86 -33.86 7.66
CA SER A 227 4.22 -33.34 9.00
C SER A 227 3.09 -32.53 9.60
N THR A 228 2.41 -31.71 8.78
CA THR A 228 1.21 -30.98 9.20
C THR A 228 0.15 -31.91 9.74
N GLN A 229 -0.14 -33.05 9.05
CA GLN A 229 -1.12 -34.03 9.52
C GLN A 229 -0.68 -34.69 10.82
N ASN A 230 0.59 -35.09 10.93
CA ASN A 230 1.12 -35.69 12.14
C ASN A 230 0.96 -34.79 13.38
N PHE A 231 1.27 -33.50 13.24
CA PHE A 231 1.09 -32.52 14.32
C PHE A 231 -0.40 -32.31 14.66
N ILE A 232 -1.28 -32.26 13.67
CA ILE A 232 -2.73 -32.17 13.88
C ILE A 232 -3.22 -33.42 14.65
N ASP A 233 -2.72 -34.59 14.33
CA ASP A 233 -3.12 -35.83 15.00
C ASP A 233 -2.59 -35.90 16.45
N ILE A 234 -1.41 -35.37 16.75
CA ILE A 234 -0.95 -35.16 18.12
C ILE A 234 -1.95 -34.29 18.90
N LEU A 235 -2.40 -33.17 18.35
CA LEU A 235 -3.37 -32.29 18.99
C LEU A 235 -4.73 -32.95 19.23
N LYS A 236 -5.21 -33.78 18.29
CA LYS A 236 -6.47 -34.53 18.44
C LYS A 236 -6.41 -35.60 19.52
N ASN A 237 -5.23 -36.19 19.75
CA ASN A 237 -4.99 -37.24 20.72
C ASN A 237 -4.44 -36.72 22.06
N SER A 238 -4.46 -35.39 22.28
CA SER A 238 -4.09 -34.76 23.55
C SER A 238 -5.02 -35.19 24.68
N ARG A 239 -4.55 -35.05 25.91
CA ARG A 239 -5.35 -35.28 27.12
C ARG A 239 -6.56 -34.36 27.25
N HIS A 240 -6.46 -33.14 26.69
CA HIS A 240 -7.50 -32.13 26.72
C HIS A 240 -7.86 -31.67 25.30
N PRO A 241 -8.34 -32.56 24.43
CA PRO A 241 -8.56 -32.24 23.01
C PRO A 241 -9.62 -31.14 22.84
N GLU A 242 -10.58 -31.02 23.77
CA GLU A 242 -11.64 -30.02 23.72
C GLU A 242 -11.12 -28.58 23.69
N ARG A 243 -9.99 -28.30 24.32
CA ARG A 243 -9.33 -26.97 24.30
C ARG A 243 -8.63 -26.67 22.98
N LEU A 244 -8.29 -27.73 22.24
CA LEU A 244 -7.51 -27.65 21.02
C LEU A 244 -8.36 -27.72 19.75
N VAL A 245 -9.67 -28.04 19.87
CA VAL A 245 -10.60 -28.14 18.74
C VAL A 245 -10.55 -26.90 17.82
N PRO A 246 -10.56 -25.66 18.34
CA PRO A 246 -10.47 -24.50 17.47
C PRO A 246 -9.14 -24.43 16.69
N ALA A 247 -8.03 -24.80 17.33
CA ALA A 247 -6.71 -24.85 16.70
C ALA A 247 -6.66 -25.93 15.61
N VAL A 248 -7.19 -27.12 15.88
CA VAL A 248 -7.26 -28.23 14.93
C VAL A 248 -8.04 -27.85 13.68
N HIS A 249 -9.22 -27.25 13.83
CA HIS A 249 -10.01 -26.76 12.68
C HIS A 249 -9.27 -25.68 11.90
N TYR A 250 -8.61 -24.75 12.60
CA TYR A 250 -7.84 -23.69 11.94
C TYR A 250 -6.68 -24.26 11.11
N LEU A 251 -5.86 -25.14 11.70
CA LEU A 251 -4.73 -25.79 11.02
C LEU A 251 -5.20 -26.68 9.86
N THR A 252 -6.30 -27.40 10.04
CA THR A 252 -6.93 -28.20 8.98
C THR A 252 -7.38 -27.30 7.83
N GLY A 253 -7.98 -26.15 8.13
CA GLY A 253 -8.36 -25.18 7.13
C GLY A 253 -7.16 -24.64 6.35
N LYS A 254 -6.06 -24.27 7.04
CA LYS A 254 -4.81 -23.81 6.37
C LYS A 254 -4.25 -24.92 5.46
N LYS A 255 -4.23 -26.17 5.92
CA LYS A 255 -3.82 -27.32 5.12
C LYS A 255 -4.67 -27.48 3.85
N LEU A 256 -5.98 -27.39 3.96
CA LEU A 256 -6.90 -27.48 2.82
C LEU A 256 -6.70 -26.36 1.80
N VAL A 257 -6.31 -25.15 2.24
CA VAL A 257 -5.94 -24.06 1.32
C VAL A 257 -4.71 -24.45 0.51
N LEU A 258 -3.67 -25.00 1.14
CA LEU A 258 -2.45 -25.47 0.46
C LEU A 258 -2.76 -26.60 -0.53
N GLN A 259 -3.70 -27.49 -0.19
CA GLN A 259 -4.17 -28.57 -1.07
C GLN A 259 -5.09 -28.11 -2.20
N GLY A 260 -5.31 -26.79 -2.38
CA GLY A 260 -6.19 -26.27 -3.43
C GLY A 260 -7.69 -26.48 -3.20
N SER A 261 -8.10 -26.70 -1.93
CA SER A 261 -9.50 -26.93 -1.56
C SER A 261 -10.08 -25.79 -0.70
N PRO A 262 -10.13 -24.54 -1.22
CA PRO A 262 -10.47 -23.36 -0.42
C PRO A 262 -11.91 -23.37 0.11
N MET A 263 -12.87 -23.97 -0.60
CA MET A 263 -14.25 -24.08 -0.10
C MET A 263 -14.36 -25.02 1.12
N SER A 264 -13.61 -26.11 1.13
CA SER A 264 -13.51 -27.02 2.28
C SER A 264 -12.84 -26.30 3.46
N ALA A 265 -11.81 -25.49 3.20
CA ALA A 265 -11.16 -24.66 4.22
C ALA A 265 -12.14 -23.67 4.86
N VAL A 266 -12.96 -22.97 4.05
CA VAL A 266 -14.00 -22.07 4.58
C VAL A 266 -14.98 -22.80 5.49
N ASN A 267 -15.33 -24.05 5.18
CA ASN A 267 -16.21 -24.84 6.03
C ASN A 267 -15.53 -25.21 7.38
N GLU A 268 -14.25 -25.54 7.36
CA GLU A 268 -13.47 -25.77 8.59
C GLU A 268 -13.39 -24.50 9.46
N TYR A 269 -13.11 -23.35 8.86
CA TYR A 269 -13.09 -22.07 9.58
C TYR A 269 -14.46 -21.67 10.15
N LYS A 270 -15.56 -21.95 9.44
CA LYS A 270 -16.92 -21.68 9.95
C LYS A 270 -17.25 -22.49 11.19
N ARG A 271 -16.70 -23.70 11.36
CA ARG A 271 -16.88 -24.51 12.57
C ARG A 271 -16.31 -23.86 13.82
N ILE A 272 -15.31 -22.99 13.67
CA ILE A 272 -14.68 -22.26 14.78
C ILE A 272 -15.56 -21.11 15.30
N LEU A 273 -16.40 -20.51 14.45
CA LEU A 273 -17.13 -19.28 14.79
C LEU A 273 -18.02 -19.38 16.04
N PRO A 274 -18.70 -20.51 16.33
CA PRO A 274 -19.51 -20.68 17.54
C PRO A 274 -18.69 -21.08 18.79
N MET A 275 -17.36 -21.28 18.66
CA MET A 275 -16.52 -21.73 19.75
C MET A 275 -16.04 -20.55 20.60
N ASP A 276 -15.85 -20.79 21.90
CA ASP A 276 -15.32 -19.80 22.84
C ASP A 276 -13.79 -19.71 22.73
N SER A 277 -13.30 -19.11 21.67
CA SER A 277 -11.88 -18.88 21.43
C SER A 277 -11.64 -17.60 20.65
N LEU A 278 -11.44 -16.48 21.35
CA LEU A 278 -11.21 -15.18 20.74
C LEU A 278 -10.11 -15.20 19.67
N LYS A 279 -8.99 -15.88 19.97
CA LYS A 279 -7.86 -16.04 19.04
C LYS A 279 -8.30 -16.71 17.74
N TYR A 280 -8.78 -17.94 17.82
CA TYR A 280 -9.06 -18.74 16.62
C TYR A 280 -10.31 -18.26 15.88
N THR A 281 -11.28 -17.68 16.58
CA THR A 281 -12.44 -17.04 15.94
C THR A 281 -12.01 -15.81 15.12
N SER A 282 -11.09 -15.00 15.63
CA SER A 282 -10.55 -13.84 14.89
C SER A 282 -9.74 -14.29 13.66
N LEU A 283 -8.85 -15.28 13.84
CA LEU A 283 -8.08 -15.86 12.75
C LEU A 283 -9.00 -16.47 11.68
N ALA A 284 -9.99 -17.27 12.07
CA ALA A 284 -10.93 -17.91 11.16
C ALA A 284 -11.76 -16.90 10.37
N ARG A 285 -12.24 -15.82 11.01
CA ARG A 285 -12.97 -14.74 10.34
C ARG A 285 -12.09 -14.05 9.29
N LYS A 286 -10.82 -13.76 9.62
CA LYS A 286 -9.86 -13.20 8.66
C LYS A 286 -9.72 -14.10 7.43
N GLU A 287 -9.44 -15.39 7.63
CA GLU A 287 -9.28 -16.35 6.54
C GLU A 287 -10.56 -16.51 5.68
N ILE A 288 -11.74 -16.55 6.32
CA ILE A 288 -13.03 -16.61 5.61
C ILE A 288 -13.20 -15.39 4.71
N VAL A 289 -12.83 -14.20 5.16
CA VAL A 289 -12.95 -12.97 4.38
C VAL A 289 -11.99 -12.97 3.21
N GLU A 290 -10.72 -13.32 3.43
CA GLU A 290 -9.70 -13.37 2.39
C GLU A 290 -10.03 -14.40 1.31
N LEU A 291 -10.41 -15.61 1.70
CA LEU A 291 -10.85 -16.65 0.76
C LEU A 291 -12.16 -16.27 0.07
N GLY A 292 -13.08 -15.68 0.81
CA GLY A 292 -14.36 -15.23 0.25
C GLY A 292 -14.19 -14.17 -0.83
N LEU A 293 -13.24 -13.26 -0.68
CA LEU A 293 -12.88 -12.29 -1.74
C LEU A 293 -12.22 -12.98 -2.94
N LYS A 294 -11.27 -13.88 -2.71
CA LYS A 294 -10.60 -14.63 -3.78
C LYS A 294 -11.59 -15.49 -4.60
N LEU A 295 -12.59 -16.03 -3.94
CA LEU A 295 -13.64 -16.88 -4.54
C LEU A 295 -14.87 -16.08 -5.00
N ASN A 296 -14.86 -14.74 -4.90
CA ASN A 296 -15.99 -13.87 -5.24
C ASN A 296 -17.31 -14.24 -4.52
N LEU A 297 -17.24 -14.71 -3.27
CA LEU A 297 -18.42 -15.12 -2.49
C LEU A 297 -19.19 -13.92 -1.92
N PHE A 298 -18.58 -12.76 -1.83
CA PHE A 298 -19.20 -11.52 -1.37
C PHE A 298 -18.46 -10.27 -1.85
N PRO A 299 -19.13 -9.10 -1.86
CA PRO A 299 -18.56 -7.86 -2.35
C PRO A 299 -17.46 -7.31 -1.43
N LEU A 300 -16.58 -6.50 -2.00
CA LEU A 300 -15.45 -5.87 -1.33
C LEU A 300 -15.87 -5.05 -0.09
N ASP A 301 -17.00 -4.35 -0.15
CA ASP A 301 -17.52 -3.56 0.99
C ASP A 301 -17.83 -4.41 2.22
N LYS A 302 -18.34 -5.63 2.01
CA LYS A 302 -18.59 -6.57 3.11
C LYS A 302 -17.26 -7.05 3.72
N ALA A 303 -16.26 -7.32 2.90
CA ALA A 303 -14.94 -7.70 3.37
C ALA A 303 -14.29 -6.60 4.22
N ILE A 304 -14.33 -5.36 3.76
CA ILE A 304 -13.85 -4.19 4.51
C ILE A 304 -14.57 -4.08 5.86
N SER A 305 -15.90 -4.21 5.86
CA SER A 305 -16.70 -4.13 7.09
C SER A 305 -16.31 -5.22 8.11
N GLU A 306 -16.05 -6.44 7.66
CA GLU A 306 -15.61 -7.53 8.55
C GLU A 306 -14.18 -7.31 9.08
N PHE A 307 -13.26 -6.82 8.24
CA PHE A 307 -11.89 -6.49 8.68
C PHE A 307 -11.87 -5.31 9.66
N GLU A 308 -12.73 -4.29 9.48
CA GLU A 308 -12.87 -3.19 10.45
C GLU A 308 -13.39 -3.69 11.81
N ARG A 309 -14.28 -4.68 11.83
CA ARG A 309 -14.71 -5.32 13.08
C ARG A 309 -13.57 -6.08 13.75
N LEU A 310 -12.72 -6.77 12.96
CA LEU A 310 -11.58 -7.51 13.46
C LEU A 310 -10.46 -6.60 13.96
N ARG A 311 -10.41 -5.35 13.53
CA ARG A 311 -9.39 -4.36 13.90
C ARG A 311 -9.21 -4.23 15.42
N TYR A 312 -10.27 -4.44 16.19
CA TYR A 312 -10.29 -4.31 17.64
C TYR A 312 -10.59 -5.63 18.37
N ALA A 313 -10.72 -6.74 17.67
CA ALA A 313 -11.18 -8.00 18.23
C ALA A 313 -10.12 -8.73 19.03
N TRP A 314 -8.86 -8.74 18.58
CA TRP A 314 -7.77 -9.50 19.20
C TRP A 314 -6.41 -8.80 18.95
N GLY A 315 -5.52 -8.82 19.95
CA GLY A 315 -4.38 -7.93 20.05
C GLY A 315 -3.00 -8.53 19.75
N GLU A 316 -2.86 -9.74 19.19
CA GLU A 316 -1.55 -10.26 18.80
C GLU A 316 -0.97 -9.44 17.62
N ARG A 317 0.31 -9.04 17.75
CA ARG A 317 0.96 -8.14 16.80
C ARG A 317 0.99 -8.68 15.38
N SER A 318 1.33 -9.96 15.19
CA SER A 318 1.37 -10.61 13.87
C SER A 318 0.02 -10.57 13.16
N PHE A 319 -1.05 -10.92 13.89
CA PHE A 319 -2.41 -10.83 13.38
C PHE A 319 -2.78 -9.40 12.98
N LYS A 320 -2.40 -8.42 13.81
CA LYS A 320 -2.69 -7.00 13.56
C LYS A 320 -2.00 -6.50 12.30
N LEU A 321 -0.73 -6.88 12.11
CA LEU A 321 0.03 -6.53 10.91
C LEU A 321 -0.62 -7.08 9.64
N GLU A 322 -0.93 -8.38 9.61
CA GLU A 322 -1.58 -9.01 8.46
C GLU A 322 -2.97 -8.43 8.19
N LEU A 323 -3.76 -8.16 9.25
CA LEU A 323 -5.09 -7.58 9.12
C LEU A 323 -5.05 -6.19 8.52
N LEU A 324 -4.16 -5.31 9.03
CA LEU A 324 -4.02 -3.94 8.54
C LEU A 324 -3.48 -3.90 7.11
N ASP A 325 -2.56 -4.80 6.78
CA ASP A 325 -2.02 -4.94 5.43
C ASP A 325 -3.12 -5.30 4.43
N GLY A 326 -3.88 -6.35 4.72
CA GLY A 326 -5.02 -6.76 3.89
C GLY A 326 -6.13 -5.70 3.80
N LEU A 327 -6.40 -4.98 4.90
CA LEU A 327 -7.38 -3.89 4.93
C LEU A 327 -6.94 -2.71 4.07
N ALA A 328 -5.66 -2.35 4.10
CA ALA A 328 -5.11 -1.31 3.24
C ALA A 328 -5.27 -1.67 1.76
N ASP A 329 -4.96 -2.92 1.38
CA ASP A 329 -5.18 -3.41 0.01
C ASP A 329 -6.64 -3.32 -0.43
N MET A 330 -7.57 -3.68 0.45
CA MET A 330 -9.00 -3.58 0.16
C MET A 330 -9.43 -2.13 -0.07
N TYR A 331 -8.94 -1.18 0.74
CA TYR A 331 -9.22 0.24 0.55
C TYR A 331 -8.60 0.79 -0.74
N ILE A 332 -7.38 0.36 -1.10
CA ILE A 332 -6.74 0.74 -2.38
C ILE A 332 -7.58 0.23 -3.56
N ARG A 333 -8.00 -1.05 -3.52
CA ARG A 333 -8.88 -1.62 -4.57
C ARG A 333 -10.22 -0.90 -4.69
N LYS A 334 -10.76 -0.41 -3.57
CA LYS A 334 -11.99 0.39 -3.53
C LYS A 334 -11.76 1.83 -3.98
N LYS A 335 -10.52 2.28 -4.14
CA LYS A 335 -10.12 3.68 -4.37
C LYS A 335 -10.50 4.63 -3.22
N ASP A 336 -10.61 4.09 -2.01
CA ASP A 336 -10.79 4.86 -0.77
C ASP A 336 -9.41 5.20 -0.19
N PHE A 337 -8.74 6.15 -0.84
CA PHE A 337 -7.34 6.48 -0.57
C PHE A 337 -7.11 7.06 0.82
N ALA A 338 -8.09 7.80 1.35
CA ALA A 338 -8.00 8.36 2.70
C ALA A 338 -7.93 7.25 3.77
N ASN A 339 -8.82 6.26 3.68
CA ASN A 339 -8.79 5.12 4.58
C ASN A 339 -7.60 4.20 4.32
N ALA A 340 -7.15 4.06 3.06
CA ALA A 340 -5.95 3.31 2.73
C ALA A 340 -4.69 3.89 3.39
N LEU A 341 -4.42 5.18 3.22
CA LEU A 341 -3.27 5.85 3.82
C LEU A 341 -3.33 5.85 5.36
N ARG A 342 -4.52 6.07 5.95
CA ARG A 342 -4.72 5.97 7.40
C ARG A 342 -4.41 4.57 7.92
N THR A 343 -4.83 3.53 7.20
CA THR A 343 -4.57 2.14 7.59
C THR A 343 -3.09 1.79 7.45
N LEU A 344 -2.42 2.26 6.39
CA LEU A 344 -0.97 2.10 6.23
C LEU A 344 -0.18 2.85 7.32
N GLN A 345 -0.63 4.04 7.72
CA GLN A 345 -0.02 4.77 8.84
C GLN A 345 -0.15 4.00 10.16
N GLU A 346 -1.30 3.37 10.41
CA GLU A 346 -1.49 2.49 11.56
C GLU A 346 -0.59 1.24 11.45
N LEU A 347 -0.52 0.62 10.28
CA LEU A 347 0.37 -0.50 10.01
C LEU A 347 1.83 -0.14 10.31
N LYS A 348 2.31 1.03 9.86
CA LYS A 348 3.65 1.55 10.15
C LYS A 348 3.92 1.65 11.66
N ASN A 349 2.92 2.04 12.47
CA ASN A 349 3.06 2.15 13.93
C ASN A 349 3.24 0.78 14.60
N TYR A 350 2.62 -0.27 14.05
CA TYR A 350 2.78 -1.66 14.54
C TYR A 350 3.99 -2.37 13.95
N ALA A 351 4.51 -1.94 12.81
CA ALA A 351 5.64 -2.56 12.12
C ALA A 351 6.93 -2.52 12.96
N GLY A 352 7.80 -3.51 12.77
CA GLY A 352 9.14 -3.55 13.32
C GLY A 352 10.00 -2.41 12.77
N TYR A 353 11.11 -2.11 13.45
CA TYR A 353 12.01 -1.05 13.01
C TYR A 353 12.50 -1.27 11.57
N GLU A 354 12.79 -2.52 11.21
CA GLU A 354 13.27 -2.90 9.86
C GLU A 354 12.17 -2.83 8.80
N ASP A 355 10.90 -3.06 9.17
CA ASP A 355 9.77 -3.10 8.24
C ASP A 355 9.17 -1.71 7.97
N LYS A 356 9.38 -0.75 8.89
CA LYS A 356 8.80 0.61 8.75
C LYS A 356 9.14 1.29 7.44
N PRO A 357 10.38 1.24 6.92
CA PRO A 357 10.72 1.84 5.64
C PRO A 357 9.91 1.27 4.47
N ALA A 358 9.69 -0.05 4.44
CA ALA A 358 8.92 -0.70 3.38
C ALA A 358 7.45 -0.25 3.36
N VAL A 359 6.84 -0.07 4.55
CA VAL A 359 5.47 0.47 4.67
C VAL A 359 5.43 1.93 4.24
N GLU A 360 6.43 2.73 4.60
CA GLU A 360 6.55 4.14 4.20
C GLU A 360 6.70 4.27 2.69
N ASP A 361 7.57 3.48 2.07
CA ASP A 361 7.72 3.43 0.61
C ASP A 361 6.42 3.07 -0.11
N ARG A 362 5.62 2.20 0.50
CA ARG A 362 4.27 1.86 -0.03
C ARG A 362 3.32 3.04 0.08
N MET A 363 3.36 3.80 1.18
CA MET A 363 2.56 5.03 1.33
C MET A 363 2.99 6.09 0.31
N VAL A 364 4.29 6.27 0.09
CA VAL A 364 4.84 7.20 -0.92
C VAL A 364 4.35 6.80 -2.32
N ARG A 365 4.47 5.53 -2.71
CA ARG A 365 3.97 5.05 -4.01
C ARG A 365 2.47 5.29 -4.18
N LEU A 366 1.68 4.99 -3.15
CA LEU A 366 0.24 5.24 -3.19
C LEU A 366 -0.07 6.73 -3.33
N PHE A 367 0.64 7.60 -2.62
CA PHE A 367 0.51 9.04 -2.72
C PHE A 367 0.86 9.55 -4.13
N GLU A 368 1.95 9.05 -4.72
CA GLU A 368 2.32 9.36 -6.11
C GLU A 368 1.25 8.88 -7.11
N ASP A 369 0.71 7.67 -6.94
CA ASP A 369 -0.34 7.14 -7.81
C ASP A 369 -1.60 8.01 -7.77
N ILE A 370 -1.98 8.49 -6.58
CA ILE A 370 -3.13 9.38 -6.41
C ILE A 370 -2.95 10.67 -7.23
N TYR A 371 -1.80 11.32 -7.14
CA TYR A 371 -1.63 12.68 -7.68
C TYR A 371 -0.95 12.73 -9.06
N ILE A 372 -0.09 11.76 -9.39
CA ILE A 372 0.64 11.75 -10.67
C ILE A 372 -0.11 10.96 -11.73
N ARG A 373 -0.65 9.78 -11.35
CA ARG A 373 -1.37 8.89 -12.28
C ARG A 373 -2.86 9.19 -12.41
N ASN A 374 -3.31 10.34 -11.88
CA ASN A 374 -4.69 10.83 -11.98
C ASN A 374 -5.75 9.95 -11.29
N GLU A 375 -5.36 9.06 -10.37
CA GLU A 375 -6.33 8.29 -9.58
C GLU A 375 -7.20 9.21 -8.68
N ALA A 376 -6.69 10.41 -8.38
CA ALA A 376 -7.44 11.45 -7.67
C ALA A 376 -8.60 12.05 -8.48
N ASP A 377 -8.73 11.80 -9.78
CA ASP A 377 -9.79 12.41 -10.60
C ASP A 377 -11.20 12.00 -10.14
N ASN A 378 -11.30 10.87 -9.45
CA ASN A 378 -12.54 10.40 -8.82
C ASN A 378 -12.84 11.07 -7.47
N LEU A 379 -11.91 11.84 -6.89
CA LEU A 379 -12.12 12.60 -5.66
C LEU A 379 -12.57 14.02 -5.99
N SER A 380 -13.41 14.63 -5.16
CA SER A 380 -13.65 16.07 -5.27
C SER A 380 -12.36 16.84 -4.97
N ALA A 381 -12.20 18.02 -5.57
CA ALA A 381 -11.01 18.86 -5.39
C ALA A 381 -10.70 19.15 -3.91
N LEU A 382 -11.73 19.39 -3.08
CA LEU A 382 -11.59 19.58 -1.63
C LEU A 382 -11.11 18.33 -0.90
N LYS A 383 -11.63 17.15 -1.23
CA LYS A 383 -11.16 15.88 -0.63
C LYS A 383 -9.72 15.60 -1.02
N SER A 384 -9.37 15.87 -2.28
CA SER A 384 -8.00 15.73 -2.77
C SER A 384 -7.03 16.70 -2.06
N LEU A 385 -7.44 17.95 -1.83
CA LEU A 385 -6.65 18.93 -1.09
C LEU A 385 -6.46 18.52 0.38
N ALA A 386 -7.53 18.08 1.05
CA ALA A 386 -7.46 17.61 2.44
C ALA A 386 -6.50 16.42 2.58
N LEU A 387 -6.63 15.44 1.69
CA LEU A 387 -5.75 14.27 1.66
C LEU A 387 -4.28 14.67 1.40
N TYR A 388 -4.04 15.67 0.53
CA TYR A 388 -2.72 16.20 0.28
C TYR A 388 -2.12 16.80 1.55
N HIS A 389 -2.85 17.65 2.27
CA HIS A 389 -2.36 18.28 3.50
C HIS A 389 -2.08 17.27 4.61
N ASP A 390 -2.94 16.25 4.79
CA ASP A 390 -2.75 15.22 5.80
C ASP A 390 -1.48 14.39 5.57
N TYR A 391 -1.05 14.25 4.32
CA TYR A 391 0.05 13.37 3.91
C TYR A 391 1.13 14.09 3.07
N GLU A 392 1.22 15.41 3.12
CA GLU A 392 2.23 16.20 2.37
C GLU A 392 3.67 15.76 2.65
N TRP A 393 3.93 15.24 3.84
CA TRP A 393 5.23 14.72 4.23
C TRP A 393 5.68 13.49 3.39
N LEU A 394 4.76 12.80 2.70
CA LEU A 394 5.05 11.75 1.73
C LEU A 394 5.46 12.28 0.36
N ALA A 395 5.26 13.56 0.11
CA ALA A 395 5.55 14.14 -1.19
C ALA A 395 7.06 14.05 -1.50
N PRO A 396 7.43 13.57 -2.69
CA PRO A 396 8.83 13.38 -3.04
C PRO A 396 9.57 14.72 -3.07
N LYS A 397 10.76 14.79 -2.45
CA LYS A 397 11.65 15.96 -2.54
C LYS A 397 12.38 16.00 -3.90
N SER A 398 11.62 16.01 -4.99
CA SER A 398 12.10 15.89 -6.37
C SER A 398 11.25 16.78 -7.30
N PRO A 399 11.62 16.96 -8.55
CA PRO A 399 10.79 17.68 -9.54
C PRO A 399 9.35 17.14 -9.67
N ARG A 400 9.10 15.87 -9.31
CA ARG A 400 7.75 15.27 -9.26
C ARG A 400 6.82 15.97 -8.27
N TYR A 401 7.36 16.54 -7.19
CA TYR A 401 6.58 17.38 -6.26
C TYR A 401 5.88 18.53 -6.97
N ASN A 402 6.62 19.21 -7.87
CA ASN A 402 6.07 20.32 -8.64
C ASN A 402 4.87 19.88 -9.48
N THR A 403 4.93 18.71 -10.09
CA THR A 403 3.82 18.16 -10.89
C THR A 403 2.58 17.87 -10.02
N ILE A 404 2.75 17.34 -8.83
CA ILE A 404 1.65 17.07 -7.88
C ILE A 404 0.92 18.37 -7.52
N VAL A 405 1.68 19.37 -7.08
CA VAL A 405 1.11 20.66 -6.65
C VAL A 405 0.43 21.38 -7.82
N GLN A 406 1.02 21.32 -9.00
CA GLN A 406 0.43 21.91 -10.21
C GLN A 406 -0.90 21.25 -10.57
N LYS A 407 -0.96 19.92 -10.67
CA LYS A 407 -2.21 19.19 -10.96
C LYS A 407 -3.30 19.48 -9.92
N LEU A 408 -2.93 19.54 -8.64
CA LEU A 408 -3.88 19.86 -7.57
C LEU A 408 -4.38 21.30 -7.70
N SER A 409 -3.49 22.26 -8.00
CA SER A 409 -3.86 23.65 -8.25
C SER A 409 -4.82 23.78 -9.44
N ASP A 410 -4.53 23.11 -10.57
CA ASP A 410 -5.38 23.15 -11.77
C ASP A 410 -6.80 22.61 -11.47
N ARG A 411 -6.91 21.57 -10.64
CA ARG A 411 -8.20 21.04 -10.19
C ARG A 411 -8.97 22.00 -9.28
N LEU A 412 -8.26 22.72 -8.41
CA LEU A 412 -8.88 23.75 -7.56
C LEU A 412 -9.40 24.92 -8.40
N VAL A 413 -8.62 25.37 -9.39
CA VAL A 413 -9.03 26.40 -10.33
C VAL A 413 -10.27 25.97 -11.15
N ALA A 414 -10.31 24.71 -11.60
CA ALA A 414 -11.43 24.18 -12.38
C ALA A 414 -12.78 24.18 -11.63
N VAL A 415 -12.76 24.22 -10.29
CA VAL A 415 -13.96 24.32 -9.42
C VAL A 415 -14.07 25.68 -8.72
N ASP A 416 -13.38 26.70 -9.21
CA ASP A 416 -13.40 28.09 -8.74
C ASP A 416 -12.92 28.26 -7.27
N LEU A 417 -12.03 27.38 -6.80
CA LEU A 417 -11.40 27.50 -5.48
C LEU A 417 -10.06 28.24 -5.59
N LEU A 418 -10.11 29.47 -6.12
CA LEU A 418 -8.94 30.29 -6.48
C LEU A 418 -8.03 30.60 -5.28
N ASP A 419 -8.60 30.99 -4.12
CA ASP A 419 -7.81 31.31 -2.92
C ASP A 419 -7.04 30.09 -2.39
N ARG A 420 -7.59 28.87 -2.54
CA ARG A 420 -6.91 27.63 -2.15
C ARG A 420 -5.77 27.29 -3.11
N ALA A 421 -5.99 27.47 -4.41
CA ALA A 421 -4.95 27.30 -5.42
C ALA A 421 -3.81 28.32 -5.24
N GLU A 422 -4.14 29.60 -4.96
CA GLU A 422 -3.19 30.65 -4.62
C GLU A 422 -2.32 30.27 -3.41
N SER A 423 -2.96 29.87 -2.30
CA SER A 423 -2.28 29.46 -1.07
C SER A 423 -1.31 28.29 -1.31
N LEU A 424 -1.73 27.28 -2.06
CA LEU A 424 -0.95 26.09 -2.38
C LEU A 424 0.32 26.44 -3.18
N LEU A 425 0.18 27.21 -4.27
CA LEU A 425 1.30 27.61 -5.13
C LEU A 425 2.24 28.60 -4.44
N THR A 426 1.70 29.51 -3.62
CA THR A 426 2.52 30.45 -2.82
C THR A 426 3.34 29.67 -1.80
N GLY A 427 2.77 28.66 -1.13
CA GLY A 427 3.48 27.76 -0.25
C GLY A 427 4.64 27.06 -0.95
N GLN A 428 4.40 26.57 -2.16
CA GLN A 428 5.42 25.92 -2.99
C GLN A 428 6.58 26.88 -3.32
N LEU A 429 6.29 28.11 -3.79
CA LEU A 429 7.31 29.11 -4.12
C LEU A 429 8.20 29.49 -2.94
N ARG A 430 7.66 29.49 -1.72
CA ARG A 430 8.38 29.84 -0.50
C ARG A 430 9.23 28.71 0.07
N ASN A 431 8.71 27.48 0.03
CA ASN A 431 9.25 26.38 0.84
C ASN A 431 10.08 25.37 0.04
N VAL A 432 10.01 25.41 -1.31
CA VAL A 432 10.66 24.39 -2.15
C VAL A 432 11.77 25.01 -2.98
N PRO A 433 13.02 24.55 -2.85
CA PRO A 433 14.09 24.93 -3.79
C PRO A 433 13.75 24.45 -5.20
N MET A 434 13.87 25.32 -6.19
CA MET A 434 13.50 25.02 -7.56
C MET A 434 14.39 25.73 -8.58
N THR A 435 14.39 25.25 -9.81
CA THR A 435 15.09 25.91 -10.91
C THR A 435 14.45 27.26 -11.24
N PRO A 436 15.21 28.20 -11.82
CA PRO A 436 14.62 29.48 -12.30
C PRO A 436 13.45 29.28 -13.27
N VAL A 437 13.51 28.26 -14.12
CA VAL A 437 12.45 27.92 -15.08
C VAL A 437 11.19 27.41 -14.35
N ASP A 438 11.36 26.52 -13.35
CA ASP A 438 10.22 26.03 -12.58
C ASP A 438 9.58 27.15 -11.76
N ARG A 439 10.40 28.04 -11.18
CA ARG A 439 9.91 29.22 -10.47
C ARG A 439 9.10 30.13 -11.40
N ALA A 440 9.57 30.35 -12.63
CA ALA A 440 8.84 31.11 -13.63
C ALA A 440 7.53 30.43 -14.06
N LYS A 441 7.51 29.10 -14.22
CA LYS A 441 6.29 28.32 -14.52
C LYS A 441 5.24 28.49 -13.41
N ILE A 442 5.63 28.31 -12.15
CA ILE A 442 4.73 28.43 -11.01
C ILE A 442 4.25 29.88 -10.85
N GLY A 443 5.15 30.86 -10.97
CA GLY A 443 4.80 32.28 -10.95
C GLY A 443 3.82 32.67 -12.06
N THR A 444 3.94 32.08 -13.25
CA THR A 444 3.01 32.29 -14.35
C THR A 444 1.61 31.75 -14.02
N ARG A 445 1.52 30.53 -13.43
CA ARG A 445 0.24 29.98 -12.97
C ARG A 445 -0.39 30.83 -11.88
N LEU A 446 0.42 31.25 -10.91
CA LEU A 446 -0.07 32.08 -9.81
C LEU A 446 -0.55 33.45 -10.31
N ALA A 447 0.19 34.10 -11.23
CA ALA A 447 -0.24 35.33 -11.85
C ALA A 447 -1.58 35.21 -12.58
N LEU A 448 -1.82 34.07 -13.21
CA LEU A 448 -3.10 33.81 -13.86
C LEU A 448 -4.24 33.59 -12.85
N ILE A 449 -3.99 32.88 -11.73
CA ILE A 449 -4.95 32.74 -10.64
C ILE A 449 -5.29 34.11 -10.06
N TYR A 450 -4.31 35.00 -9.91
CA TYR A 450 -4.53 36.39 -9.53
C TYR A 450 -5.43 37.14 -10.51
N LEU A 451 -5.24 36.97 -11.82
CA LEU A 451 -6.14 37.55 -12.82
C LEU A 451 -7.58 37.05 -12.68
N PHE A 452 -7.78 35.75 -12.48
CA PHE A 452 -9.11 35.19 -12.26
C PHE A 452 -9.75 35.68 -10.95
N ASN A 453 -8.94 35.98 -9.95
CA ASN A 453 -9.38 36.52 -8.66
C ASN A 453 -9.44 38.07 -8.64
N HIS A 454 -9.32 38.73 -9.83
CA HIS A 454 -9.31 40.20 -9.98
C HIS A 454 -8.22 40.91 -9.17
N LYS A 455 -7.12 40.22 -8.88
CA LYS A 455 -5.92 40.74 -8.19
C LYS A 455 -4.85 41.11 -9.23
N ASP A 456 -5.17 42.02 -10.13
CA ASP A 456 -4.34 42.33 -11.31
C ASP A 456 -2.96 42.93 -10.96
N GLY A 457 -2.89 43.71 -9.88
CA GLY A 457 -1.64 44.24 -9.34
C GLY A 457 -0.70 43.15 -8.82
N GLU A 458 -1.23 42.21 -8.08
CA GLU A 458 -0.50 41.05 -7.56
C GLU A 458 -0.03 40.14 -8.71
N ALA A 459 -0.82 40.04 -9.79
CA ALA A 459 -0.41 39.31 -10.99
C ALA A 459 0.85 39.89 -11.61
N LEU A 460 0.92 41.25 -11.77
CA LEU A 460 2.12 41.92 -12.26
C LEU A 460 3.32 41.70 -11.36
N LEU A 461 3.17 41.91 -10.03
CA LEU A 461 4.24 41.70 -9.07
C LEU A 461 4.77 40.26 -9.12
N MET A 462 3.90 39.26 -9.22
CA MET A 462 4.30 37.86 -9.31
C MET A 462 5.08 37.54 -10.59
N LEU A 463 4.70 38.15 -11.71
CA LEU A 463 5.46 38.01 -12.94
C LEU A 463 6.85 38.66 -12.80
N ASP A 464 6.97 39.80 -12.13
CA ASP A 464 8.26 40.48 -11.93
C ASP A 464 9.16 39.67 -10.95
N ASP A 465 8.63 39.20 -9.82
CA ASP A 465 9.36 38.46 -8.82
C ASP A 465 9.90 37.10 -9.33
N THR A 466 9.27 36.57 -10.35
CA THR A 466 9.63 35.27 -10.93
C THR A 466 10.30 35.39 -12.32
N GLU A 467 10.72 36.59 -12.69
CA GLU A 467 11.43 36.88 -13.95
C GLU A 467 12.94 36.75 -13.74
N ASN A 468 13.46 35.51 -13.68
CA ASN A 468 14.87 35.24 -13.46
C ASN A 468 15.46 34.38 -14.58
N GLY A 469 16.31 34.99 -15.43
CA GLY A 469 17.13 34.26 -16.39
C GLY A 469 16.41 33.86 -17.69
N ALA A 470 17.03 32.96 -18.44
CA ALA A 470 16.49 32.48 -19.70
C ALA A 470 15.35 31.49 -19.45
N ILE A 471 14.15 31.87 -19.86
CA ILE A 471 12.97 30.98 -19.83
C ILE A 471 12.62 30.54 -21.27
N PRO A 472 11.96 29.40 -21.47
CA PRO A 472 11.50 28.94 -22.76
C PRO A 472 10.64 30.01 -23.46
N GLN A 473 10.78 30.15 -24.77
CA GLN A 473 10.06 31.17 -25.55
C GLN A 473 8.54 31.05 -25.41
N THR A 474 8.02 29.83 -25.35
CA THR A 474 6.60 29.57 -25.14
C THR A 474 6.10 30.13 -23.79
N LEU A 475 6.86 29.94 -22.72
CA LEU A 475 6.55 30.49 -21.41
C LEU A 475 6.65 32.05 -21.41
N ALA A 476 7.66 32.61 -22.09
CA ALA A 476 7.82 34.04 -22.20
C ALA A 476 6.60 34.70 -22.91
N LEU A 477 6.11 34.06 -23.97
CA LEU A 477 4.90 34.53 -24.68
C LEU A 477 3.65 34.43 -23.78
N GLN A 478 3.48 33.38 -23.03
CA GLN A 478 2.37 33.25 -22.07
C GLN A 478 2.41 34.37 -21.01
N ARG A 479 3.58 34.57 -20.39
CA ARG A 479 3.79 35.65 -19.40
C ARG A 479 3.49 37.01 -19.95
N LYS A 480 3.89 37.25 -21.20
CA LYS A 480 3.62 38.48 -21.93
C LYS A 480 2.12 38.76 -22.09
N ILE A 481 1.33 37.75 -22.45
CA ILE A 481 -0.13 37.87 -22.57
C ILE A 481 -0.79 38.12 -21.22
N ILE A 482 -0.38 37.38 -20.14
CA ILE A 482 -0.89 37.58 -18.78
C ILE A 482 -0.60 39.01 -18.31
N ARG A 483 0.63 39.49 -18.52
CA ARG A 483 1.04 40.87 -18.20
C ARG A 483 0.19 41.91 -18.95
N ALA A 484 0.00 41.72 -20.25
CA ALA A 484 -0.83 42.61 -21.04
C ALA A 484 -2.29 42.62 -20.57
N LYS A 485 -2.86 41.48 -20.19
CA LYS A 485 -4.22 41.42 -19.66
C LYS A 485 -4.34 42.12 -18.31
N ALA A 486 -3.37 41.90 -17.39
CA ALA A 486 -3.33 42.60 -16.11
C ALA A 486 -3.25 44.13 -16.30
N LEU A 487 -2.40 44.59 -17.21
CA LEU A 487 -2.31 46.03 -17.57
C LEU A 487 -3.63 46.56 -18.10
N THR A 488 -4.31 45.83 -18.99
CA THR A 488 -5.63 46.21 -19.51
C THR A 488 -6.66 46.34 -18.40
N ASN A 489 -6.72 45.39 -17.48
CA ASN A 489 -7.66 45.39 -16.34
C ASN A 489 -7.38 46.57 -15.39
N LEU A 490 -6.13 47.03 -15.31
CA LEU A 490 -5.71 48.20 -14.53
C LEU A 490 -5.88 49.53 -15.29
N ASN A 491 -6.55 49.58 -16.46
CA ASN A 491 -6.73 50.75 -17.34
C ASN A 491 -5.40 51.34 -17.84
N ARG A 492 -4.40 50.45 -18.10
CA ARG A 492 -3.09 50.80 -18.67
C ARG A 492 -2.97 50.24 -20.10
N GLU A 493 -3.96 50.57 -20.96
CA GLU A 493 -4.13 49.98 -22.29
C GLU A 493 -2.97 50.35 -23.24
N GLU A 494 -2.40 51.54 -23.13
CA GLU A 494 -1.26 51.96 -23.95
C GLU A 494 -0.03 51.07 -23.73
N GLU A 495 0.24 50.75 -22.48
CA GLU A 495 1.34 49.86 -22.13
C GLU A 495 1.08 48.39 -22.58
N ALA A 496 -0.16 47.94 -22.44
CA ALA A 496 -0.56 46.63 -22.94
C ALA A 496 -0.40 46.53 -24.47
N LEU A 497 -0.84 47.53 -25.20
CA LEU A 497 -0.71 47.58 -26.66
C LEU A 497 0.76 47.68 -27.11
N ALA A 498 1.57 48.49 -26.42
CA ALA A 498 3.01 48.59 -26.69
C ALA A 498 3.70 47.21 -26.51
N LEU A 499 3.34 46.50 -25.46
CA LEU A 499 3.87 45.14 -25.16
C LEU A 499 3.48 44.14 -26.27
N LEU A 500 2.27 44.24 -26.84
CA LEU A 500 1.74 43.33 -27.84
C LEU A 500 2.01 43.76 -29.30
N LYS A 501 2.72 44.86 -29.54
CA LYS A 501 2.85 45.49 -30.85
C LYS A 501 3.23 44.51 -31.96
N ASP A 502 4.28 43.74 -31.76
CA ASP A 502 4.85 42.81 -32.75
C ASP A 502 4.42 41.35 -32.55
N ASP A 503 3.39 41.13 -31.73
CA ASP A 503 2.87 39.79 -31.46
C ASP A 503 1.59 39.55 -32.28
N TYR A 504 1.66 38.56 -33.18
CA TYR A 504 0.55 38.15 -34.05
C TYR A 504 -0.01 36.79 -33.65
N SER A 505 0.32 36.32 -32.46
CA SER A 505 -0.30 35.09 -31.91
C SER A 505 -1.82 35.31 -31.73
N LYS A 506 -2.59 34.25 -31.81
CA LYS A 506 -4.05 34.30 -31.65
C LYS A 506 -4.47 35.04 -30.38
N ASN A 507 -3.80 34.74 -29.26
CA ASN A 507 -4.10 35.35 -27.95
C ASN A 507 -3.77 36.87 -27.95
N ALA A 508 -2.66 37.27 -28.56
CA ALA A 508 -2.29 38.68 -28.67
C ALA A 508 -3.26 39.47 -29.59
N ILE A 509 -3.70 38.84 -30.68
CA ILE A 509 -4.69 39.45 -31.58
C ILE A 509 -6.03 39.64 -30.87
N LEU A 510 -6.51 38.59 -30.14
CA LEU A 510 -7.74 38.67 -29.37
C LEU A 510 -7.68 39.79 -28.32
N LEU A 511 -6.61 39.86 -27.54
CA LEU A 511 -6.46 40.86 -26.50
C LEU A 511 -6.34 42.27 -27.06
N LYS A 512 -5.57 42.48 -28.15
CA LYS A 512 -5.54 43.79 -28.86
C LYS A 512 -6.92 44.18 -29.36
N SER A 513 -7.65 43.22 -29.92
CA SER A 513 -9.01 43.48 -30.43
C SER A 513 -9.98 43.83 -29.30
N GLU A 514 -9.87 43.17 -28.14
CA GLU A 514 -10.65 43.51 -26.95
C GLU A 514 -10.36 44.93 -26.45
N ILE A 515 -9.09 45.32 -26.36
CA ILE A 515 -8.69 46.68 -25.94
C ILE A 515 -9.29 47.71 -26.89
N PHE A 516 -9.11 47.56 -28.21
CA PHE A 516 -9.67 48.49 -29.20
C PHE A 516 -11.21 48.50 -29.18
N TRP A 517 -11.84 47.37 -28.95
CA TRP A 517 -13.29 47.25 -28.85
C TRP A 517 -13.84 48.04 -27.67
N ASN A 518 -13.27 47.84 -26.50
CA ASN A 518 -13.67 48.53 -25.26
C ASN A 518 -13.44 50.05 -25.35
N ALA A 519 -12.39 50.46 -26.04
CA ALA A 519 -12.10 51.88 -26.33
C ALA A 519 -12.97 52.49 -27.46
N GLY A 520 -13.85 51.68 -28.08
CA GLY A 520 -14.65 52.17 -29.23
C GLY A 520 -13.85 52.42 -30.52
N LEU A 521 -12.63 51.93 -30.59
CA LEU A 521 -11.72 52.09 -31.72
C LEU A 521 -11.97 51.00 -32.78
N TRP A 522 -13.12 51.09 -33.47
CA TRP A 522 -13.63 50.06 -34.38
C TRP A 522 -12.73 49.77 -35.58
N GLY A 523 -12.04 50.81 -36.11
CA GLY A 523 -11.10 50.65 -37.20
C GLY A 523 -9.93 49.71 -36.86
N PRO A 524 -9.14 50.06 -35.84
CA PRO A 524 -8.08 49.18 -35.31
C PRO A 524 -8.57 47.80 -34.90
N ALA A 525 -9.74 47.68 -34.24
CA ALA A 525 -10.34 46.39 -33.90
C ALA A 525 -10.55 45.52 -35.13
N SER A 526 -11.17 46.10 -36.21
CA SER A 526 -11.39 45.35 -37.44
C SER A 526 -10.11 44.94 -38.15
N ASP A 527 -9.05 45.79 -38.07
CA ASP A 527 -7.75 45.48 -38.67
C ASP A 527 -6.98 44.38 -37.96
N ASN A 528 -7.26 44.13 -36.68
CA ASN A 528 -6.73 42.99 -35.94
C ASN A 528 -7.58 41.73 -36.14
N LEU A 529 -8.90 41.81 -35.99
CA LEU A 529 -9.80 40.67 -36.12
C LEU A 529 -9.68 39.91 -37.43
N LYS A 530 -9.35 40.62 -38.55
CA LYS A 530 -9.13 39.96 -39.85
C LYS A 530 -8.11 38.83 -39.82
N TYR A 531 -7.13 38.87 -38.92
CA TYR A 531 -6.09 37.84 -38.82
C TYR A 531 -6.58 36.55 -38.17
N LEU A 532 -7.73 36.57 -37.48
CA LEU A 532 -8.38 35.41 -36.91
C LEU A 532 -9.25 34.64 -37.90
N ILE A 533 -9.56 35.26 -39.05
CA ILE A 533 -10.49 34.73 -40.05
C ILE A 533 -9.77 33.75 -40.97
N GLU A 534 -10.09 32.49 -40.81
CA GLU A 534 -9.58 31.42 -41.68
C GLU A 534 -10.26 31.40 -43.04
N LYS A 535 -9.58 30.82 -44.05
CA LYS A 535 -10.21 30.59 -45.34
C LYS A 535 -11.23 29.45 -45.19
N PRO A 536 -12.51 29.68 -45.59
CA PRO A 536 -13.49 28.62 -45.49
C PRO A 536 -13.15 27.48 -46.45
N VAL A 537 -13.32 26.25 -46.00
CA VAL A 537 -13.14 25.05 -46.82
C VAL A 537 -14.47 24.72 -47.50
N PRO A 538 -14.52 24.59 -48.84
CA PRO A 538 -15.76 24.28 -49.56
C PRO A 538 -16.36 22.96 -49.05
N GLY A 539 -17.67 22.99 -48.71
CA GLY A 539 -18.39 21.79 -48.24
C GLY A 539 -18.21 21.45 -46.76
N GLN A 540 -17.43 22.22 -46.00
CA GLN A 540 -17.31 22.05 -44.54
C GLN A 540 -18.02 23.21 -43.82
N PRO A 541 -18.78 22.91 -42.73
CA PRO A 541 -19.37 23.96 -41.89
C PRO A 541 -18.28 24.72 -41.13
N LEU A 542 -18.51 26.00 -40.85
CA LEU A 542 -17.64 26.78 -39.97
C LEU A 542 -17.77 26.32 -38.53
N SER A 543 -16.67 26.34 -37.78
CA SER A 543 -16.71 26.10 -36.34
C SER A 543 -17.43 27.28 -35.63
N GLU A 544 -18.04 27.05 -34.47
CA GLU A 544 -18.67 28.11 -33.67
C GLU A 544 -17.68 29.25 -33.39
N GLU A 545 -16.43 28.91 -33.14
CA GLU A 545 -15.36 29.89 -32.91
C GLU A 545 -15.12 30.79 -34.15
N GLN A 546 -15.04 30.21 -35.33
CA GLN A 546 -14.89 30.96 -36.58
C GLN A 546 -16.13 31.81 -36.88
N ILE A 547 -17.32 31.30 -36.61
CA ILE A 547 -18.57 32.07 -36.74
C ILE A 547 -18.51 33.33 -35.86
N ASN A 548 -18.12 33.19 -34.59
CA ASN A 548 -18.03 34.32 -33.68
C ASN A 548 -17.00 35.35 -34.13
N TYR A 549 -15.80 34.92 -34.53
CA TYR A 549 -14.79 35.89 -35.08
C TYR A 549 -15.29 36.63 -36.32
N ILE A 550 -16.02 35.95 -37.20
CA ILE A 550 -16.59 36.60 -38.40
C ILE A 550 -17.67 37.61 -38.01
N LEU A 551 -18.52 37.31 -37.02
CA LEU A 551 -19.55 38.24 -36.53
C LEU A 551 -18.93 39.47 -35.84
N ASP A 552 -17.92 39.26 -34.98
CA ASP A 552 -17.18 40.34 -34.33
C ASP A 552 -16.49 41.24 -35.38
N TRP A 553 -15.86 40.61 -36.38
CA TRP A 553 -15.24 41.36 -37.47
C TRP A 553 -16.28 42.14 -38.30
N ALA A 554 -17.42 41.53 -38.64
CA ALA A 554 -18.51 42.20 -39.36
C ALA A 554 -19.03 43.41 -38.55
N THR A 555 -19.19 43.27 -37.24
CA THR A 555 -19.61 44.34 -36.33
C THR A 555 -18.60 45.51 -36.33
N ALA A 556 -17.32 45.20 -36.15
CA ALA A 556 -16.25 46.21 -36.15
C ALA A 556 -16.15 46.94 -37.50
N LEU A 557 -16.31 46.20 -38.60
CA LEU A 557 -16.37 46.78 -39.95
C LEU A 557 -17.57 47.71 -40.11
N LYS A 558 -18.75 47.30 -39.65
CA LYS A 558 -19.98 48.11 -39.73
C LYS A 558 -19.86 49.41 -38.95
N LYS A 559 -19.40 49.31 -37.69
CA LYS A 559 -19.19 50.49 -36.83
C LYS A 559 -18.07 51.43 -37.32
N SER A 560 -17.08 50.89 -38.05
CA SER A 560 -15.99 51.68 -38.64
C SER A 560 -16.32 52.26 -40.07
N GLY A 561 -17.50 51.95 -40.62
CA GLY A 561 -17.93 52.44 -41.95
C GLY A 561 -17.18 51.77 -43.11
N LYS A 562 -16.53 50.61 -42.95
CA LYS A 562 -15.76 49.95 -44.02
C LYS A 562 -16.66 49.14 -44.97
N GLU A 563 -17.66 49.78 -45.62
CA GLU A 563 -18.71 49.14 -46.43
C GLU A 563 -18.16 48.21 -47.53
N THR A 564 -17.10 48.62 -48.22
CA THR A 564 -16.50 47.79 -49.29
C THR A 564 -15.94 46.47 -48.80
N VAL A 565 -15.46 46.40 -47.54
CA VAL A 565 -14.95 45.17 -46.92
C VAL A 565 -16.11 44.32 -46.48
N ILE A 566 -17.19 44.92 -45.97
CA ILE A 566 -18.41 44.22 -45.57
C ILE A 566 -19.03 43.45 -46.75
N VAL A 567 -19.13 44.10 -47.92
CA VAL A 567 -19.64 43.44 -49.12
C VAL A 567 -18.80 42.23 -49.51
N ARG A 568 -17.47 42.34 -49.44
CA ARG A 568 -16.58 41.19 -49.69
C ARG A 568 -16.75 40.08 -48.65
N LEU A 569 -16.88 40.46 -47.39
CA LEU A 569 -17.12 39.52 -46.31
C LEU A 569 -18.44 38.75 -46.54
N ARG A 570 -19.51 39.48 -46.86
CA ARG A 570 -20.83 38.89 -47.16
C ARG A 570 -20.73 37.90 -48.31
N ASN A 571 -20.17 38.31 -49.44
CA ASN A 571 -20.07 37.42 -50.61
C ASN A 571 -19.27 36.16 -50.33
N LYS A 572 -18.25 36.24 -49.47
CA LYS A 572 -17.40 35.11 -49.13
C LYS A 572 -18.06 34.13 -48.15
N PHE A 573 -18.76 34.64 -47.14
CA PHE A 573 -19.19 33.80 -46.02
C PHE A 573 -20.70 33.53 -45.98
N MET A 574 -21.55 34.28 -46.70
CA MET A 574 -23.01 34.07 -46.72
C MET A 574 -23.43 32.62 -46.98
N PRO A 575 -22.79 31.86 -47.92
CA PRO A 575 -23.15 30.47 -48.15
C PRO A 575 -22.99 29.57 -46.91
N TYR A 576 -22.05 29.90 -46.03
CA TYR A 576 -21.76 29.13 -44.84
C TYR A 576 -22.62 29.47 -43.61
N PHE A 577 -23.34 30.61 -43.69
CA PHE A 577 -24.26 31.03 -42.63
C PHE A 577 -25.70 30.62 -42.89
N LYS A 578 -26.10 30.28 -44.14
CA LYS A 578 -27.48 30.03 -44.55
C LYS A 578 -28.25 29.06 -43.65
N ASP A 579 -27.59 27.99 -43.20
CA ASP A 579 -28.21 26.90 -42.42
C ASP A 579 -27.82 26.99 -40.94
N THR A 580 -27.29 28.13 -40.47
CA THR A 580 -26.93 28.32 -39.05
C THR A 580 -27.91 29.21 -38.31
N LYS A 581 -28.02 29.06 -37.01
CA LYS A 581 -28.79 29.94 -36.11
C LYS A 581 -28.34 31.41 -36.21
N TYR A 582 -27.17 31.68 -36.76
CA TYR A 582 -26.55 33.00 -36.84
C TYR A 582 -26.84 33.72 -38.18
N TYR A 583 -27.61 33.11 -39.08
CA TYR A 583 -27.90 33.67 -40.40
C TYR A 583 -28.53 35.05 -40.32
N SER A 584 -29.54 35.27 -39.48
CA SER A 584 -30.22 36.54 -39.33
C SER A 584 -29.29 37.66 -38.87
N VAL A 585 -28.46 37.36 -37.84
CA VAL A 585 -27.48 38.33 -37.32
C VAL A 585 -26.44 38.70 -38.37
N PHE A 586 -25.86 37.70 -39.04
CA PHE A 586 -24.88 37.94 -40.11
C PHE A 586 -25.49 38.73 -41.26
N ASN A 587 -26.73 38.44 -41.63
CA ASN A 587 -27.44 39.16 -42.72
C ASN A 587 -27.70 40.65 -42.36
N ILE A 588 -28.07 40.93 -41.10
CA ILE A 588 -28.26 42.31 -40.62
C ILE A 588 -26.93 43.08 -40.61
N LEU A 589 -25.88 42.47 -40.07
CA LEU A 589 -24.56 43.09 -39.95
C LEU A 589 -23.93 43.40 -41.32
N THR A 590 -24.17 42.55 -42.32
CA THR A 590 -23.53 42.66 -43.64
C THR A 590 -24.45 43.17 -44.74
N GLY A 591 -25.76 43.35 -44.46
CA GLY A 591 -26.71 43.93 -45.41
C GLY A 591 -26.50 45.38 -45.66
N GLN A 592 -26.93 45.87 -46.87
CA GLN A 592 -27.02 47.28 -47.17
C GLN A 592 -28.23 47.89 -46.45
N LEU A 593 -28.05 49.01 -45.78
CA LEU A 593 -29.13 49.74 -45.13
C LEU A 593 -30.11 50.26 -46.16
N GLU A 594 -31.12 49.49 -46.51
CA GLU A 594 -32.34 50.02 -47.08
C GLU A 594 -33.38 50.09 -45.96
N ASP A 595 -33.70 51.36 -45.58
CA ASP A 595 -34.70 51.79 -44.61
C ASP A 595 -34.35 51.95 -43.11
N ASP A 596 -34.72 53.12 -42.65
CA ASP A 596 -34.64 53.88 -41.41
C ASP A 596 -35.10 53.19 -40.10
N LYS A 597 -35.02 51.87 -39.90
CA LYS A 597 -35.62 51.20 -38.75
C LYS A 597 -34.74 50.24 -37.96
N ILE A 598 -33.45 50.17 -38.19
CA ILE A 598 -32.57 49.33 -37.32
C ILE A 598 -31.87 50.25 -36.33
N ASP A 599 -32.37 50.24 -35.08
CA ASP A 599 -31.75 50.90 -33.94
C ASP A 599 -30.37 50.26 -33.68
N ILE A 600 -29.30 51.07 -33.76
CA ILE A 600 -27.91 50.68 -33.49
C ILE A 600 -27.82 50.03 -32.08
N ASN A 601 -28.66 50.46 -31.13
CA ASN A 601 -28.73 49.89 -29.79
C ASN A 601 -29.33 48.45 -29.76
N SER A 602 -30.10 48.04 -30.79
CA SER A 602 -30.57 46.68 -30.94
C SER A 602 -29.47 45.74 -31.45
N ILE A 603 -28.55 46.27 -32.28
CA ILE A 603 -27.36 45.56 -32.74
C ILE A 603 -26.42 45.33 -31.54
N ASP A 604 -26.21 46.32 -30.67
CA ASP A 604 -25.36 46.20 -29.49
C ASP A 604 -25.89 45.16 -28.50
N ARG A 605 -27.21 45.03 -28.33
CA ARG A 605 -27.81 43.95 -27.49
C ARG A 605 -27.63 42.57 -28.12
N MET A 606 -27.82 42.39 -29.41
CA MET A 606 -27.62 41.12 -30.11
C MET A 606 -26.14 40.71 -30.18
N VAL A 607 -25.24 41.69 -30.24
CA VAL A 607 -23.79 41.46 -30.28
C VAL A 607 -23.23 41.14 -28.88
N ASN A 608 -23.75 41.77 -27.82
CA ASN A 608 -23.36 41.45 -26.44
C ASN A 608 -23.79 40.04 -26.05
N ASP A 609 -24.91 39.51 -26.60
CA ASP A 609 -25.30 38.11 -26.43
C ASP A 609 -24.39 37.12 -27.18
N VAL A 610 -23.62 37.59 -28.16
CA VAL A 610 -22.70 36.76 -28.99
C VAL A 610 -21.22 37.02 -28.68
N ALA A 611 -20.91 38.00 -27.82
CA ALA A 611 -19.56 38.50 -27.60
C ALA A 611 -18.57 37.39 -27.24
N ALA A 612 -17.72 37.01 -28.18
CA ALA A 612 -16.58 36.08 -27.99
C ALA A 612 -15.61 36.55 -26.88
N PHE A 613 -15.64 37.83 -26.55
CA PHE A 613 -14.76 38.48 -25.57
C PHE A 613 -15.10 38.13 -24.10
N SER A 614 -16.36 37.74 -23.80
CA SER A 614 -16.73 37.28 -22.45
C SER A 614 -16.09 35.92 -22.06
N ASN A 615 -15.45 35.28 -23.05
CA ASN A 615 -14.86 33.96 -22.89
C ASN A 615 -13.32 33.95 -22.78
N PHE A 616 -12.66 35.09 -22.59
CA PHE A 616 -11.20 35.12 -22.44
C PHE A 616 -10.74 34.14 -21.31
N ALA A 617 -11.40 34.18 -20.16
CA ALA A 617 -11.13 33.24 -19.07
C ALA A 617 -11.29 31.76 -19.49
N LYS A 618 -12.30 31.45 -20.33
CA LYS A 618 -12.61 30.12 -20.81
C LYS A 618 -11.67 29.66 -21.94
N ILE A 619 -11.34 30.59 -22.86
CA ILE A 619 -10.35 30.34 -23.92
C ILE A 619 -8.96 30.16 -23.29
N TYR A 620 -8.64 30.97 -22.31
CA TYR A 620 -7.36 30.92 -21.61
C TYR A 620 -7.25 29.74 -20.64
N SER A 621 -8.31 29.37 -19.95
CA SER A 621 -8.32 28.14 -19.14
C SER A 621 -8.18 26.87 -19.99
N ASN A 622 -8.68 26.88 -21.22
CA ASN A 622 -8.46 25.80 -22.20
C ASN A 622 -7.05 25.82 -22.80
N SER A 623 -6.42 26.98 -22.94
CA SER A 623 -5.00 27.10 -23.35
C SER A 623 -4.03 26.87 -22.20
N LEU A 624 -4.52 26.93 -20.96
CA LEU A 624 -3.81 26.58 -19.73
C LEU A 624 -3.93 25.12 -19.31
N LYS A 625 -4.69 24.31 -20.01
CA LYS A 625 -4.36 22.89 -20.09
C LYS A 625 -2.98 22.83 -20.74
N LEU A 626 -2.00 23.07 -19.90
CA LEU A 626 -0.57 23.13 -20.17
C LEU A 626 -0.01 21.75 -20.56
N ASP A 627 -0.80 20.92 -21.23
CA ASP A 627 -0.40 19.65 -21.85
C ASP A 627 0.67 19.83 -22.94
N GLY A 628 1.00 21.08 -23.27
CA GLY A 628 2.05 21.41 -24.25
C GLY A 628 3.44 21.65 -23.67
N ILE A 629 3.57 21.97 -22.37
CA ILE A 629 4.88 22.30 -21.77
C ILE A 629 5.57 21.07 -21.18
N ASP A 630 4.79 20.05 -20.80
CA ASP A 630 5.33 18.81 -20.22
C ASP A 630 5.86 17.84 -21.29
N LYS A 631 5.59 18.06 -22.59
CA LYS A 631 6.11 17.19 -23.67
C LYS A 631 7.56 17.44 -24.04
N ASP A 632 8.12 18.56 -23.66
CA ASP A 632 9.54 18.90 -23.95
C ASP A 632 10.51 18.46 -22.83
N THR A 633 10.06 17.69 -21.84
CA THR A 633 10.90 17.18 -20.74
C THR A 633 11.04 15.64 -20.70
N GLU A 634 10.54 14.94 -21.73
CA GLU A 634 10.71 13.48 -21.90
C GLU A 634 11.69 13.09 -23.03
N GLU A 635 12.61 14.00 -23.45
CA GLU A 635 13.79 13.64 -24.25
C GLU A 635 15.08 13.75 -23.47
#